data_24d0bb433157189b6cd1a9fef7ad0ef4
#
_entry.id   24d0bb433157189b6cd1a9fef7ad0ef4
#
_cell.length_a   1.000
_cell.length_b   1.000
_cell.length_c   1.000
_cell.angle_alpha   90.00
_cell.angle_beta   90.00
_cell.angle_gamma   90.00
#
_symmetry.space_group_name_H-M   'P 1'
#
loop_
_entity.id
_entity.type
_entity.pdbx_description
1 polymer ?
#
loop_
_entity_poly.entity_id
_entity_poly.type
_entity_poly.pdbx_seq_one_letter_code
_entity_poly.pdbx_strand_id
1 'polypeptide(L)'
;AFDHLGLRKPYETAIRYAHEFGLDELSNYMLYNFHDSPRDLYERMLLNVKLNEDLGIRIYSFPMRYQPTDRPDRGFIGEKWSKYALRSMQVILQATHGIVSGNPDFFYRAFGESAEKFDELLTRPHHFIFNREWYEKDGGKSEFEDYQIQMKNLSNLEKEELNLELSKTTAGIFHKLKFSNQKLQRILSYYVPLSDEEEEDIRVQKQKV
;
A
#
# COMPACT_ATOMS: atom_id res chain seq x y z
N ALA A 1 -0.33 -18.84 -6.82
CA ALA A 1 -0.88 -17.51 -6.51
C ALA A 1 -1.81 -17.57 -5.29
N PHE A 2 -1.89 -16.48 -4.56
CA PHE A 2 -2.77 -16.33 -3.40
C PHE A 2 -3.66 -15.09 -3.59
N ASP A 3 -4.73 -15.23 -4.36
CA ASP A 3 -5.48 -14.13 -4.92
C ASP A 3 -6.70 -13.69 -4.10
N HIS A 4 -7.15 -14.52 -3.14
CA HIS A 4 -8.20 -14.16 -2.17
C HIS A 4 -8.11 -15.01 -0.90
N LEU A 5 -8.64 -14.50 0.22
CA LEU A 5 -8.57 -15.14 1.54
C LEU A 5 -9.26 -16.51 1.60
N GLY A 6 -10.22 -16.79 0.74
CA GLY A 6 -10.85 -18.13 0.62
C GLY A 6 -9.87 -19.23 0.22
N LEU A 7 -8.70 -18.87 -0.36
CA LEU A 7 -7.63 -19.82 -0.68
C LEU A 7 -6.64 -20.04 0.48
N ARG A 8 -6.84 -19.41 1.64
CA ARG A 8 -5.91 -19.46 2.76
C ARG A 8 -5.50 -20.89 3.12
N LYS A 9 -6.49 -21.73 3.44
CA LYS A 9 -6.21 -23.11 3.89
C LYS A 9 -5.47 -23.95 2.84
N PRO A 10 -5.92 -24.07 1.57
CA PRO A 10 -5.16 -24.80 0.56
C PRO A 10 -3.79 -24.18 0.28
N TYR A 11 -3.65 -22.86 0.37
CA TYR A 11 -2.37 -22.18 0.20
C TYR A 11 -1.38 -22.54 1.31
N GLU A 12 -1.77 -22.41 2.58
CA GLU A 12 -0.94 -22.82 3.74
C GLU A 12 -0.52 -24.29 3.64
N THR A 13 -1.45 -25.17 3.25
CA THR A 13 -1.17 -26.59 3.08
C THR A 13 -0.11 -26.82 1.99
N ALA A 14 -0.23 -26.14 0.84
CA ALA A 14 0.72 -26.26 -0.25
C ALA A 14 2.14 -25.78 0.14
N ILE A 15 2.22 -24.66 0.89
CA ILE A 15 3.51 -24.14 1.38
C ILE A 15 4.17 -25.14 2.37
N ARG A 16 3.40 -25.69 3.31
CA ARG A 16 3.92 -26.69 4.26
C ARG A 16 4.39 -27.94 3.57
N TYR A 17 3.66 -28.45 2.57
CA TYR A 17 4.14 -29.57 1.76
C TYR A 17 5.40 -29.23 0.97
N ALA A 18 5.49 -28.05 0.37
CA ALA A 18 6.69 -27.62 -0.32
C ALA A 18 7.92 -27.64 0.62
N HIS A 19 7.75 -27.13 1.84
CA HIS A 19 8.80 -27.18 2.88
C HIS A 19 9.16 -28.62 3.28
N GLU A 20 8.18 -29.50 3.50
CA GLU A 20 8.41 -30.93 3.80
C GLU A 20 9.25 -31.64 2.71
N PHE A 21 9.15 -31.21 1.46
CA PHE A 21 9.96 -31.67 0.35
C PHE A 21 11.26 -30.90 0.12
N GLY A 22 11.65 -30.04 1.06
CA GLY A 22 12.92 -29.29 1.03
C GLY A 22 12.93 -28.07 0.12
N LEU A 23 11.75 -27.51 -0.22
CA LEU A 23 11.64 -26.27 -1.00
C LEU A 23 11.52 -25.09 -0.03
N ASP A 24 12.63 -24.49 0.33
CA ASP A 24 12.70 -23.43 1.34
C ASP A 24 12.77 -22.02 0.74
N GLU A 25 12.76 -21.89 -0.59
CA GLU A 25 12.74 -20.62 -1.29
C GLU A 25 11.60 -20.61 -2.31
N LEU A 26 10.59 -19.81 -2.04
CA LEU A 26 9.33 -19.79 -2.78
C LEU A 26 9.00 -18.37 -3.23
N SER A 27 8.25 -18.26 -4.31
CA SER A 27 7.67 -17.00 -4.75
C SER A 27 6.21 -17.16 -5.09
N ASN A 28 5.42 -16.11 -4.88
CA ASN A 28 4.03 -16.11 -5.29
C ASN A 28 3.56 -14.74 -5.81
N TYR A 29 2.59 -14.79 -6.69
CA TYR A 29 1.84 -13.61 -7.08
C TYR A 29 0.60 -13.45 -6.20
N MET A 30 0.29 -12.19 -5.84
CA MET A 30 -0.91 -11.81 -5.11
C MET A 30 -1.70 -10.79 -5.92
N LEU A 31 -2.80 -11.21 -6.51
CA LEU A 31 -3.66 -10.30 -7.24
C LEU A 31 -4.39 -9.37 -6.28
N TYR A 32 -4.44 -8.08 -6.58
CA TYR A 32 -5.22 -7.09 -5.84
C TYR A 32 -6.00 -6.18 -6.78
N ASN A 33 -6.94 -5.38 -6.26
CA ASN A 33 -7.82 -4.53 -7.05
C ASN A 33 -8.86 -5.32 -7.85
N PHE A 34 -9.38 -6.41 -7.30
CA PHE A 34 -10.48 -7.19 -7.92
C PHE A 34 -11.69 -7.23 -6.97
N HIS A 35 -11.98 -8.35 -6.35
CA HIS A 35 -13.03 -8.47 -5.34
C HIS A 35 -12.52 -8.28 -3.91
N ASP A 36 -11.20 -8.22 -3.76
CA ASP A 36 -10.51 -8.00 -2.50
C ASP A 36 -10.56 -6.54 -2.04
N SER A 37 -10.26 -6.32 -0.77
CA SER A 37 -10.01 -5.01 -0.19
C SER A 37 -8.52 -4.82 0.13
N PRO A 38 -8.06 -3.59 0.43
CA PRO A 38 -6.72 -3.37 0.98
C PRO A 38 -6.40 -4.26 2.17
N ARG A 39 -7.36 -4.44 3.10
CA ARG A 39 -7.19 -5.33 4.25
C ARG A 39 -7.00 -6.79 3.86
N ASP A 40 -7.76 -7.28 2.88
CA ASP A 40 -7.59 -8.64 2.37
C ASP A 40 -6.19 -8.85 1.77
N LEU A 41 -5.66 -7.85 1.07
CA LEU A 41 -4.28 -7.88 0.56
C LEU A 41 -3.27 -7.92 1.71
N TYR A 42 -3.43 -7.03 2.70
CA TYR A 42 -2.56 -6.99 3.88
C TYR A 42 -2.50 -8.34 4.59
N GLU A 43 -3.65 -8.94 4.88
CA GLU A 43 -3.75 -10.25 5.55
C GLU A 43 -3.07 -11.38 4.76
N ARG A 44 -3.17 -11.35 3.43
CA ARG A 44 -2.51 -12.32 2.55
C ARG A 44 -0.98 -12.15 2.58
N MET A 45 -0.49 -10.91 2.55
CA MET A 45 0.95 -10.63 2.68
C MET A 45 1.48 -11.01 4.07
N LEU A 46 0.75 -10.64 5.13
CA LEU A 46 1.11 -10.98 6.51
C LEU A 46 1.15 -12.50 6.75
N LEU A 47 0.27 -13.26 6.10
CA LEU A 47 0.31 -14.72 6.18
C LEU A 47 1.66 -15.28 5.69
N ASN A 48 2.20 -14.76 4.60
CA ASN A 48 3.51 -15.20 4.10
C ASN A 48 4.64 -14.84 5.05
N VAL A 49 4.58 -13.67 5.67
CA VAL A 49 5.55 -13.28 6.71
C VAL A 49 5.52 -14.28 7.87
N LYS A 50 4.32 -14.62 8.37
CA LYS A 50 4.15 -15.61 9.44
C LYS A 50 4.62 -17.00 9.05
N LEU A 51 4.32 -17.45 7.84
CA LEU A 51 4.81 -18.76 7.35
C LEU A 51 6.34 -18.79 7.22
N ASN A 52 6.97 -17.68 6.84
CA ASN A 52 8.43 -17.58 6.83
C ASN A 52 9.03 -17.73 8.23
N GLU A 53 8.42 -17.06 9.24
CA GLU A 53 8.86 -17.20 10.63
C GLU A 53 8.62 -18.61 11.18
N ASP A 54 7.43 -19.17 10.96
CA ASP A 54 7.02 -20.48 11.48
C ASP A 54 7.85 -21.63 10.93
N LEU A 55 8.21 -21.57 9.64
CA LEU A 55 8.87 -22.68 8.93
C LEU A 55 10.36 -22.41 8.68
N GLY A 56 10.86 -21.21 8.94
CA GLY A 56 12.24 -20.84 8.65
C GLY A 56 12.57 -20.79 7.14
N ILE A 57 11.56 -20.49 6.30
CA ILE A 57 11.68 -20.45 4.83
C ILE A 57 11.65 -19.01 4.31
N ARG A 58 11.79 -18.85 2.99
CA ARG A 58 11.70 -17.55 2.31
C ARG A 58 10.61 -17.57 1.23
N ILE A 59 9.50 -16.88 1.50
CA ILE A 59 8.45 -16.67 0.52
C ILE A 59 8.49 -15.20 0.10
N TYR A 60 8.77 -14.94 -1.16
CA TYR A 60 8.69 -13.61 -1.75
C TYR A 60 7.32 -13.41 -2.39
N SER A 61 6.64 -12.34 -2.02
CA SER A 61 5.33 -11.99 -2.60
C SER A 61 5.46 -10.86 -3.60
N PHE A 62 4.75 -11.01 -4.72
CA PHE A 62 4.69 -10.02 -5.80
C PHE A 62 3.24 -9.55 -5.94
N PRO A 63 2.84 -8.44 -5.28
CA PRO A 63 1.52 -7.87 -5.47
C PRO A 63 1.33 -7.37 -6.90
N MET A 64 0.31 -7.88 -7.58
CA MET A 64 -0.01 -7.52 -8.96
C MET A 64 -1.41 -6.90 -9.03
N ARG A 65 -1.49 -5.70 -9.61
CA ARG A 65 -2.76 -5.04 -9.81
C ARG A 65 -3.57 -5.75 -10.90
N TYR A 66 -4.77 -6.22 -10.55
CA TYR A 66 -5.71 -6.77 -11.52
C TYR A 66 -6.13 -5.70 -12.54
N GLN A 67 -6.15 -6.09 -13.79
CA GLN A 67 -6.71 -5.34 -14.91
C GLN A 67 -7.47 -6.31 -15.81
N PRO A 68 -8.73 -6.02 -16.16
CA PRO A 68 -9.47 -6.82 -17.14
C PRO A 68 -8.74 -6.85 -18.48
N THR A 69 -8.70 -8.01 -19.10
CA THR A 69 -8.01 -8.20 -20.40
C THR A 69 -8.75 -7.55 -21.56
N ASP A 70 -10.04 -7.31 -21.40
CA ASP A 70 -10.92 -6.64 -22.37
C ASP A 70 -10.86 -5.11 -22.33
N ARG A 71 -10.08 -4.54 -21.37
CA ARG A 71 -9.91 -3.10 -21.19
C ARG A 71 -8.48 -2.67 -21.40
N PRO A 72 -8.17 -1.99 -22.54
CA PRO A 72 -6.79 -1.53 -22.80
C PRO A 72 -6.39 -0.30 -21.98
N ASP A 73 -7.36 0.45 -21.42
CA ASP A 73 -7.14 1.73 -20.71
C ASP A 73 -6.51 1.60 -19.33
N ARG A 74 -6.38 0.39 -18.80
CA ARG A 74 -5.90 0.10 -17.44
C ARG A 74 -6.61 0.93 -16.33
N GLY A 75 -7.82 1.40 -16.60
CA GLY A 75 -8.60 2.27 -15.73
C GLY A 75 -9.45 1.54 -14.69
N PHE A 76 -9.43 0.20 -14.68
CA PHE A 76 -10.25 -0.58 -13.77
C PHE A 76 -9.89 -0.31 -12.30
N ILE A 77 -10.94 -0.09 -11.50
CA ILE A 77 -10.84 0.08 -10.04
C ILE A 77 -11.85 -0.89 -9.43
N GLY A 78 -11.37 -1.80 -8.59
CA GLY A 78 -12.19 -2.75 -7.86
C GLY A 78 -13.12 -2.04 -6.88
N GLU A 79 -14.28 -2.64 -6.58
CA GLU A 79 -15.34 -2.04 -5.78
C GLU A 79 -14.87 -1.53 -4.40
N LYS A 80 -13.92 -2.25 -3.79
CA LYS A 80 -13.37 -1.92 -2.45
C LYS A 80 -12.06 -1.14 -2.50
N TRP A 81 -11.66 -0.68 -3.68
CA TRP A 81 -10.46 0.11 -3.89
C TRP A 81 -10.80 1.54 -4.31
N SER A 82 -9.91 2.46 -4.04
CA SER A 82 -9.99 3.82 -4.57
C SER A 82 -8.80 4.09 -5.51
N LYS A 83 -8.96 5.09 -6.37
CA LYS A 83 -7.87 5.52 -7.23
C LYS A 83 -6.67 6.02 -6.43
N TYR A 84 -6.94 6.70 -5.31
CA TYR A 84 -5.91 7.17 -4.39
C TYR A 84 -5.16 5.99 -3.75
N ALA A 85 -5.88 5.03 -3.17
CA ALA A 85 -5.26 3.85 -2.54
C ALA A 85 -4.44 3.02 -3.54
N LEU A 86 -4.91 2.87 -4.79
CA LEU A 86 -4.14 2.21 -5.84
C LEU A 86 -2.86 2.96 -6.19
N ARG A 87 -2.89 4.29 -6.17
CA ARG A 87 -1.68 5.10 -6.37
C ARG A 87 -0.74 4.98 -5.19
N SER A 88 -1.25 5.05 -3.95
CA SER A 88 -0.45 4.83 -2.74
C SER A 88 0.22 3.47 -2.75
N MET A 89 -0.51 2.40 -3.10
CA MET A 89 0.05 1.07 -3.25
C MET A 89 1.17 1.02 -4.29
N GLN A 90 1.02 1.72 -5.42
CA GLN A 90 2.06 1.83 -6.43
C GLN A 90 3.32 2.53 -5.87
N VAL A 91 3.16 3.60 -5.09
CA VAL A 91 4.27 4.33 -4.46
C VAL A 91 4.98 3.45 -3.43
N ILE A 92 4.22 2.68 -2.61
CA ILE A 92 4.79 1.72 -1.67
C ILE A 92 5.60 0.65 -2.40
N LEU A 93 5.03 0.05 -3.45
CA LEU A 93 5.71 -0.98 -4.23
C LEU A 93 6.94 -0.45 -4.95
N GLN A 94 6.96 0.83 -5.33
CA GLN A 94 8.15 1.49 -5.83
C GLN A 94 9.28 1.43 -4.78
N ALA A 95 9.00 1.88 -3.56
CA ALA A 95 9.97 1.89 -2.47
C ALA A 95 10.45 0.49 -2.06
N THR A 96 9.68 -0.56 -2.35
CA THR A 96 10.02 -1.97 -2.07
C THR A 96 10.49 -2.75 -3.30
N HIS A 97 10.74 -2.06 -4.42
CA HIS A 97 11.12 -2.68 -5.70
C HIS A 97 10.13 -3.74 -6.20
N GLY A 98 8.83 -3.59 -5.89
CA GLY A 98 7.76 -4.51 -6.30
C GLY A 98 7.70 -5.82 -5.51
N ILE A 99 8.55 -6.00 -4.50
CA ILE A 99 8.68 -7.24 -3.74
C ILE A 99 8.23 -7.01 -2.30
N VAL A 100 7.46 -7.95 -1.77
CA VAL A 100 7.20 -8.06 -0.33
C VAL A 100 8.12 -9.13 0.22
N SER A 101 9.14 -8.68 0.96
CA SER A 101 10.08 -9.56 1.64
C SER A 101 9.38 -10.33 2.77
N GLY A 102 9.84 -11.56 3.01
CA GLY A 102 9.42 -12.35 4.17
C GLY A 102 10.00 -11.90 5.51
N ASN A 103 10.84 -10.86 5.52
CA ASN A 103 11.38 -10.29 6.76
C ASN A 103 10.30 -9.46 7.48
N PRO A 104 9.94 -9.78 8.74
CA PRO A 104 8.89 -9.08 9.48
C PRO A 104 9.16 -7.58 9.66
N ASP A 105 10.38 -7.20 10.04
CA ASP A 105 10.74 -5.80 10.27
C ASP A 105 10.59 -4.98 8.98
N PHE A 106 11.03 -5.55 7.86
CA PHE A 106 10.83 -4.92 6.56
C PHE A 106 9.35 -4.80 6.21
N PHE A 107 8.58 -5.88 6.42
CA PHE A 107 7.14 -5.89 6.13
C PHE A 107 6.40 -4.85 6.96
N TYR A 108 6.57 -4.84 8.28
CA TYR A 108 5.91 -3.89 9.16
C TYR A 108 6.31 -2.45 8.87
N ARG A 109 7.58 -2.21 8.54
CA ARG A 109 8.02 -0.88 8.13
C ARG A 109 7.38 -0.45 6.82
N ALA A 110 7.27 -1.33 5.82
CA ALA A 110 6.74 -1.00 4.49
C ALA A 110 5.22 -0.87 4.46
N PHE A 111 4.50 -1.77 5.16
CA PHE A 111 3.05 -1.92 5.05
C PHE A 111 2.29 -1.60 6.35
N GLY A 112 2.98 -1.34 7.46
CA GLY A 112 2.37 -1.08 8.78
C GLY A 112 2.25 -2.34 9.63
N GLU A 113 2.09 -2.15 10.94
CA GLU A 113 2.02 -3.22 11.94
C GLU A 113 0.65 -3.91 12.01
N SER A 114 -0.36 -3.33 11.39
CA SER A 114 -1.72 -3.88 11.33
C SER A 114 -2.44 -3.43 10.06
N ALA A 115 -3.57 -4.07 9.75
CA ALA A 115 -4.42 -3.69 8.62
C ALA A 115 -4.91 -2.24 8.73
N GLU A 116 -5.18 -1.74 9.94
CA GLU A 116 -5.55 -0.34 10.21
C GLU A 116 -4.39 0.62 9.87
N LYS A 117 -3.16 0.24 10.22
CA LYS A 117 -1.97 1.03 9.87
C LYS A 117 -1.68 1.00 8.38
N PHE A 118 -2.00 -0.09 7.72
CA PHE A 118 -1.94 -0.15 6.26
C PHE A 118 -2.99 0.76 5.61
N ASP A 119 -4.23 0.76 6.10
CA ASP A 119 -5.27 1.69 5.63
C ASP A 119 -4.84 3.17 5.82
N GLU A 120 -4.27 3.51 7.00
CA GLU A 120 -3.71 4.85 7.26
C GLU A 120 -2.58 5.19 6.27
N LEU A 121 -1.72 4.23 5.97
CA LEU A 121 -0.63 4.41 5.00
C LEU A 121 -1.16 4.67 3.59
N LEU A 122 -2.20 3.95 3.16
CA LEU A 122 -2.81 4.12 1.84
C LEU A 122 -3.51 5.48 1.65
N THR A 123 -3.81 6.17 2.74
CA THR A 123 -4.40 7.53 2.71
C THR A 123 -3.37 8.64 2.97
N ARG A 124 -2.12 8.30 3.25
CA ARG A 124 -1.04 9.27 3.52
C ARG A 124 -0.65 10.04 2.27
N PRO A 125 -0.20 11.31 2.37
CA PRO A 125 0.42 12.04 1.26
C PRO A 125 1.57 11.24 0.62
N HIS A 126 1.60 11.17 -0.71
CA HIS A 126 2.50 10.27 -1.44
C HIS A 126 3.98 10.59 -1.21
N HIS A 127 4.35 11.87 -1.08
CA HIS A 127 5.74 12.25 -0.80
C HIS A 127 6.23 11.75 0.57
N PHE A 128 5.36 11.64 1.59
CA PHE A 128 5.69 11.01 2.87
C PHE A 128 5.89 9.49 2.78
N ILE A 129 5.35 8.86 1.73
CA ILE A 129 5.59 7.44 1.47
C ILE A 129 6.87 7.27 0.65
N PHE A 130 7.04 8.06 -0.40
CA PHE A 130 8.14 7.97 -1.35
C PHE A 130 9.49 8.34 -0.70
N ASN A 131 9.54 9.50 -0.04
CA ASN A 131 10.72 10.01 0.64
C ASN A 131 10.72 9.70 2.15
N ARG A 132 10.21 8.53 2.53
CA ARG A 132 9.93 8.15 3.91
C ARG A 132 11.12 8.34 4.84
N GLU A 133 12.32 7.96 4.41
CA GLU A 133 13.51 8.05 5.25
C GLU A 133 13.86 9.50 5.60
N TRP A 134 13.76 10.40 4.62
CA TRP A 134 14.00 11.83 4.83
C TRP A 134 12.98 12.47 5.78
N TYR A 135 11.71 12.05 5.69
CA TYR A 135 10.64 12.53 6.57
C TYR A 135 10.63 11.90 7.97
N GLU A 136 11.20 10.73 8.14
CA GLU A 136 11.26 10.06 9.44
C GLU A 136 12.54 10.42 10.22
N LYS A 137 13.66 10.67 9.54
CA LYS A 137 14.98 10.76 10.17
C LYS A 137 15.73 12.05 9.92
N ASP A 138 15.41 12.78 8.85
CA ASP A 138 16.19 13.90 8.35
C ASP A 138 15.42 15.23 8.34
N GLY A 139 15.66 16.07 7.33
CA GLY A 139 15.16 17.45 7.23
C GLY A 139 13.64 17.61 7.17
N GLY A 140 12.90 16.58 6.73
CA GLY A 140 11.43 16.60 6.69
C GLY A 140 10.72 16.20 7.96
N LYS A 141 11.46 15.83 9.01
CA LYS A 141 10.91 15.24 10.23
C LYS A 141 9.87 16.13 10.91
N SER A 142 10.13 17.41 11.05
CA SER A 142 9.22 18.36 11.71
C SER A 142 7.88 18.51 10.96
N GLU A 143 7.92 18.49 9.63
CA GLU A 143 6.72 18.54 8.79
C GLU A 143 5.88 17.27 8.94
N PHE A 144 6.54 16.11 8.94
CA PHE A 144 5.86 14.84 9.12
C PHE A 144 5.26 14.69 10.52
N GLU A 145 5.96 15.13 11.56
CA GLU A 145 5.45 15.15 12.93
C GLU A 145 4.22 16.07 13.06
N ASP A 146 4.24 17.26 12.44
CA ASP A 146 3.07 18.15 12.44
C ASP A 146 1.88 17.50 11.70
N TYR A 147 2.10 16.92 10.55
CA TYR A 147 1.06 16.13 9.86
C TYR A 147 0.46 15.04 10.77
N GLN A 148 1.29 14.27 11.47
CA GLN A 148 0.82 13.21 12.37
C GLN A 148 -0.02 13.77 13.53
N ILE A 149 0.39 14.91 14.10
CA ILE A 149 -0.37 15.61 15.16
C ILE A 149 -1.72 16.06 14.62
N GLN A 150 -1.76 16.68 13.42
CA GLN A 150 -3.01 17.12 12.80
C GLN A 150 -3.95 15.93 12.53
N MET A 151 -3.43 14.82 12.02
CA MET A 151 -4.22 13.60 11.80
C MET A 151 -4.78 12.97 13.07
N LYS A 152 -4.00 13.01 14.18
CA LYS A 152 -4.47 12.54 15.51
C LYS A 152 -5.59 13.40 16.07
N ASN A 153 -5.60 14.68 15.75
CA ASN A 153 -6.61 15.65 16.22
C ASN A 153 -7.93 15.60 15.43
N LEU A 154 -8.01 14.78 14.38
CA LEU A 154 -9.25 14.53 13.67
C LEU A 154 -10.14 13.53 14.42
N SER A 155 -11.43 13.84 14.48
CA SER A 155 -12.47 12.86 14.83
C SER A 155 -12.60 11.77 13.76
N ASN A 156 -13.28 10.69 14.10
CA ASN A 156 -13.54 9.62 13.11
C ASN A 156 -14.35 10.13 11.91
N LEU A 157 -15.35 10.99 12.14
CA LEU A 157 -16.15 11.60 11.06
C LEU A 157 -15.30 12.47 10.13
N GLU A 158 -14.37 13.26 10.68
CA GLU A 158 -13.46 14.09 9.89
C GLU A 158 -12.49 13.21 9.06
N LYS A 159 -12.03 12.09 9.61
CA LYS A 159 -11.21 11.11 8.87
C LYS A 159 -11.99 10.44 7.74
N GLU A 160 -13.24 10.08 7.99
CA GLU A 160 -14.13 9.52 6.96
C GLU A 160 -14.38 10.52 5.84
N GLU A 161 -14.64 11.79 6.17
CA GLU A 161 -14.80 12.88 5.19
C GLU A 161 -13.54 13.05 4.33
N LEU A 162 -12.35 13.10 4.96
CA LEU A 162 -11.08 13.19 4.23
C LEU A 162 -10.90 11.99 3.29
N ASN A 163 -11.11 10.78 3.77
CA ASN A 163 -10.96 9.57 2.98
C ASN A 163 -11.94 9.50 1.81
N LEU A 164 -13.18 9.95 2.02
CA LEU A 164 -14.18 10.02 0.97
C LEU A 164 -13.76 10.99 -0.14
N GLU A 165 -13.25 12.15 0.21
CA GLU A 165 -12.78 13.13 -0.79
C GLU A 165 -11.51 12.67 -1.50
N LEU A 166 -10.55 12.06 -0.79
CA LEU A 166 -9.39 11.45 -1.40
C LEU A 166 -9.79 10.33 -2.39
N SER A 167 -10.79 9.52 -2.04
CA SER A 167 -11.26 8.42 -2.91
C SER A 167 -11.81 8.88 -4.25
N LYS A 168 -12.40 10.08 -4.29
CA LYS A 168 -12.96 10.70 -5.50
C LYS A 168 -11.91 11.40 -6.36
N THR A 169 -10.74 11.63 -5.81
CA THR A 169 -9.75 12.53 -6.40
C THR A 169 -8.67 11.76 -7.15
N THR A 170 -8.27 12.27 -8.29
CA THR A 170 -7.07 11.82 -8.99
C THR A 170 -5.82 12.42 -8.33
N ALA A 171 -4.77 11.63 -8.20
CA ALA A 171 -3.47 12.15 -7.79
C ALA A 171 -3.12 13.41 -8.61
N GLY A 172 -2.69 14.48 -7.92
CA GLY A 172 -2.32 15.75 -8.56
C GLY A 172 -3.42 16.83 -8.61
N ILE A 173 -4.67 16.54 -8.20
CA ILE A 173 -5.74 17.53 -8.21
C ILE A 173 -6.17 17.95 -6.79
N PHE A 174 -5.41 17.61 -5.76
CA PHE A 174 -5.76 17.94 -4.37
C PHE A 174 -5.92 19.45 -4.11
N HIS A 175 -5.16 20.29 -4.81
CA HIS A 175 -5.29 21.75 -4.72
C HIS A 175 -6.67 22.28 -5.11
N LYS A 176 -7.51 21.47 -5.76
CA LYS A 176 -8.90 21.83 -6.11
C LYS A 176 -9.91 21.42 -5.05
N LEU A 177 -9.53 20.56 -4.10
CA LEU A 177 -10.39 20.21 -2.98
C LEU A 177 -10.49 21.39 -2.01
N LYS A 178 -11.70 21.61 -1.50
CA LYS A 178 -11.95 22.64 -0.49
C LYS A 178 -12.83 22.04 0.59
N PHE A 179 -12.36 22.12 1.81
CA PHE A 179 -13.15 21.78 2.98
C PHE A 179 -13.64 23.05 3.69
N SER A 180 -14.89 23.05 4.14
CA SER A 180 -15.39 24.08 5.06
C SER A 180 -14.74 23.95 6.45
N ASN A 181 -14.34 22.75 6.82
CA ASN A 181 -13.64 22.45 8.06
C ASN A 181 -12.15 22.88 7.96
N GLN A 182 -11.74 23.84 8.81
CA GLN A 182 -10.39 24.37 8.80
C GLN A 182 -9.30 23.31 9.11
N LYS A 183 -9.61 22.29 9.95
CA LYS A 183 -8.66 21.21 10.25
C LYS A 183 -8.41 20.37 8.99
N LEU A 184 -9.46 20.00 8.26
CA LEU A 184 -9.35 19.26 7.02
C LEU A 184 -8.63 20.07 5.94
N GLN A 185 -8.91 21.37 5.85
CA GLN A 185 -8.24 22.26 4.91
C GLN A 185 -6.73 22.36 5.22
N ARG A 186 -6.35 22.40 6.50
CA ARG A 186 -4.94 22.38 6.91
C ARG A 186 -4.28 21.05 6.55
N ILE A 187 -4.91 19.93 6.81
CA ILE A 187 -4.37 18.60 6.43
C ILE A 187 -4.21 18.48 4.92
N LEU A 188 -5.14 19.04 4.14
CA LEU A 188 -5.06 19.02 2.68
C LEU A 188 -3.81 19.72 2.16
N SER A 189 -3.23 20.69 2.89
CA SER A 189 -2.00 21.37 2.48
C SER A 189 -0.77 20.45 2.38
N TYR A 190 -0.79 19.28 3.06
CA TYR A 190 0.26 18.27 2.93
C TYR A 190 0.12 17.40 1.67
N TYR A 191 -1.03 17.43 0.98
CA TYR A 191 -1.27 16.61 -0.21
C TYR A 191 -0.75 17.31 -1.46
N VAL A 192 0.57 17.39 -1.56
CA VAL A 192 1.26 17.94 -2.74
C VAL A 192 1.54 16.82 -3.76
N PRO A 193 1.52 17.13 -5.07
CA PRO A 193 1.95 16.19 -6.09
C PRO A 193 3.41 15.80 -5.90
N LEU A 194 3.76 14.58 -6.31
CA LEU A 194 5.16 14.21 -6.49
C LEU A 194 5.79 15.08 -7.60
N SER A 195 7.10 15.33 -7.52
CA SER A 195 7.83 16.02 -8.55
C SER A 195 7.88 15.21 -9.86
N ASP A 196 8.19 15.84 -10.97
CA ASP A 196 8.32 15.15 -12.27
C ASP A 196 9.40 14.07 -12.23
N GLU A 197 10.47 14.27 -11.47
CA GLU A 197 11.54 13.30 -11.27
C GLU A 197 11.05 12.08 -10.48
N GLU A 198 10.37 12.29 -9.36
CA GLU A 198 9.75 11.22 -8.55
C GLU A 198 8.69 10.44 -9.34
N GLU A 199 7.91 11.13 -10.19
CA GLU A 199 6.94 10.49 -11.08
C GLU A 199 7.63 9.64 -12.15
N GLU A 200 8.76 10.07 -12.70
CA GLU A 200 9.52 9.31 -13.69
C GLU A 200 10.14 8.06 -13.07
N ASP A 201 10.70 8.15 -11.87
CA ASP A 201 11.22 6.99 -11.14
C ASP A 201 10.13 5.91 -10.97
N ILE A 202 8.90 6.31 -10.66
CA ILE A 202 7.76 5.40 -10.56
C ILE A 202 7.41 4.77 -11.92
N ARG A 203 7.61 5.47 -13.04
CA ARG A 203 7.34 4.94 -14.39
C ARG A 203 8.40 3.97 -14.86
N VAL A 204 9.67 4.30 -14.65
CA VAL A 204 10.81 3.50 -15.12
C VAL A 204 10.81 2.10 -14.50
N GLN A 205 10.47 1.98 -13.24
CA GLN A 205 10.39 0.65 -12.62
C GLN A 205 9.25 -0.22 -13.15
N LYS A 206 8.14 0.38 -13.60
CA LYS A 206 7.06 -0.37 -14.27
C LYS A 206 7.51 -1.08 -15.55
N GLN A 207 8.56 -0.62 -16.18
CA GLN A 207 9.09 -1.20 -17.43
C GLN A 207 10.10 -2.32 -17.17
N LYS A 208 10.56 -2.48 -15.92
CA LYS A 208 11.57 -3.51 -15.53
C LYS A 208 10.96 -4.75 -14.88
N VAL A 209 9.65 -4.76 -14.66
CA VAL A 209 8.85 -5.88 -14.13
C VAL A 209 7.93 -6.41 -15.23
#